data_3a3290acbbc519406bcf08f11ff5d882
#
_entry.id   3a3290acbbc519406bcf08f11ff5d882
#
_cell.length_a   1.000
_cell.length_b   1.000
_cell.length_c   1.000
_cell.angle_alpha   90.00
_cell.angle_beta   90.00
_cell.angle_gamma   90.00
#
_symmetry.space_group_name_H-M   'P 1'
#
loop_
_entity.id
_entity.type
_entity.pdbx_description
1 polymer ?
#
loop_
_entity_poly.entity_id
_entity_poly.type
_entity_poly.pdbx_seq_one_letter_code
_entity_poly.pdbx_strand_id
1 'polypeptide(L)'
;MKTSIIALLLVLFTFGQVQAQKIYSTKTATVRFIAVDDKDIDATNAKAVSRLEANGKLSFIMLMKDFSFEMDLMQKHFNDEYVESDKFPRGIFNGQITNIQSVNFAKDGSYPIIVKGNMQVHGVNKAIQTNGVIVISKGLPKASAKFTVSLKDFGIGGVLIKMVADQVDIEVVASYQ
;
A
#
# COMPACT_ATOMS: atom_id res chain seq x y z
N MET A 1 50.46 54.05 -22.38
CA MET A 1 49.02 53.88 -22.01
C MET A 1 48.70 52.39 -22.16
N LYS A 2 48.57 51.67 -21.05
CA LYS A 2 48.19 50.22 -21.00
C LYS A 2 46.83 50.13 -20.39
N THR A 3 45.84 49.81 -21.20
CA THR A 3 44.43 49.60 -20.79
C THR A 3 44.29 48.13 -20.36
N SER A 4 44.13 47.92 -19.06
CA SER A 4 43.82 46.60 -18.49
C SER A 4 42.30 46.35 -18.62
N ILE A 5 41.88 45.34 -19.37
CA ILE A 5 40.53 44.87 -19.47
C ILE A 5 40.32 43.85 -18.35
N ILE A 6 39.56 44.21 -17.34
CA ILE A 6 39.12 43.30 -16.28
C ILE A 6 37.87 42.56 -16.81
N ALA A 7 38.02 41.29 -17.19
CA ALA A 7 36.93 40.41 -17.53
C ALA A 7 36.23 39.96 -16.23
N LEU A 8 35.03 40.47 -15.96
CA LEU A 8 34.16 40.06 -14.87
C LEU A 8 33.47 38.74 -15.23
N LEU A 9 33.94 37.63 -14.69
CA LEU A 9 33.37 36.31 -14.87
C LEU A 9 32.10 36.21 -14.00
N LEU A 10 30.92 36.35 -14.62
CA LEU A 10 29.63 36.18 -13.98
C LEU A 10 29.31 34.68 -13.83
N VAL A 11 29.60 34.09 -12.68
CA VAL A 11 29.21 32.72 -12.35
C VAL A 11 27.71 32.70 -12.02
N LEU A 12 26.90 32.29 -12.98
CA LEU A 12 25.48 32.02 -12.79
C LEU A 12 25.30 30.74 -11.96
N PHE A 13 25.15 30.91 -10.64
CA PHE A 13 24.67 29.84 -9.77
C PHE A 13 23.20 29.55 -10.12
N THR A 14 22.96 28.54 -10.94
CA THR A 14 21.61 27.98 -11.09
C THR A 14 21.27 27.23 -9.81
N PHE A 15 20.54 27.89 -8.90
CA PHE A 15 19.89 27.20 -7.80
C PHE A 15 18.85 26.25 -8.38
N GLY A 16 19.21 24.97 -8.55
CA GLY A 16 18.26 23.92 -8.81
C GLY A 16 17.25 23.91 -7.68
N GLN A 17 16.02 24.25 -7.96
CA GLN A 17 14.90 24.14 -7.02
C GLN A 17 14.72 22.64 -6.71
N VAL A 18 15.26 22.18 -5.59
CA VAL A 18 14.90 20.88 -5.03
C VAL A 18 13.46 21.01 -4.56
N GLN A 19 12.52 20.64 -5.41
CA GLN A 19 11.13 20.51 -5.00
C GLN A 19 11.06 19.39 -3.98
N ALA A 20 10.80 19.75 -2.72
CA ALA A 20 10.54 18.77 -1.67
C ALA A 20 9.37 17.88 -2.12
N GLN A 21 9.64 16.59 -2.27
CA GLN A 21 8.65 15.64 -2.74
C GLN A 21 7.53 15.52 -1.71
N LYS A 22 6.30 15.89 -2.11
CA LYS A 22 5.14 15.83 -1.22
C LYS A 22 4.85 14.39 -0.83
N ILE A 23 4.75 14.16 0.48
CA ILE A 23 4.51 12.85 1.08
C ILE A 23 3.18 12.92 1.83
N TYR A 24 2.34 11.95 1.57
CA TYR A 24 1.07 11.76 2.26
C TYR A 24 1.16 10.50 3.12
N SER A 25 0.61 10.53 4.32
CA SER A 25 0.66 9.39 5.23
C SER A 25 -0.66 9.18 5.96
N THR A 26 -0.88 7.94 6.42
CA THR A 26 -2.00 7.60 7.30
C THR A 26 -1.58 6.46 8.24
N LYS A 27 -2.19 6.41 9.42
CA LYS A 27 -2.04 5.32 10.40
C LYS A 27 -3.34 4.55 10.62
N THR A 28 -4.34 4.83 9.79
CA THR A 28 -5.70 4.28 9.88
C THR A 28 -6.18 3.78 8.53
N ALA A 29 -5.25 3.31 7.69
CA ALA A 29 -5.63 2.61 6.47
C ALA A 29 -6.35 1.31 6.84
N THR A 30 -7.38 0.99 6.08
CA THR A 30 -8.15 -0.23 6.26
C THR A 30 -7.72 -1.26 5.22
N VAL A 31 -7.45 -2.47 5.71
CA VAL A 31 -7.25 -3.65 4.89
C VAL A 31 -8.26 -4.68 5.34
N ARG A 32 -9.14 -5.09 4.45
CA ARG A 32 -10.14 -6.12 4.67
C ARG A 32 -9.85 -7.30 3.76
N PHE A 33 -9.97 -8.51 4.24
CA PHE A 33 -10.02 -9.68 3.39
C PHE A 33 -11.33 -10.45 3.59
N ILE A 34 -11.80 -11.06 2.51
CA ILE A 34 -13.03 -11.84 2.48
C ILE A 34 -12.70 -13.12 1.71
N ALA A 35 -13.01 -14.28 2.27
CA ALA A 35 -12.86 -15.53 1.55
C ALA A 35 -13.78 -15.57 0.33
N VAL A 36 -13.27 -16.05 -0.82
CA VAL A 36 -14.04 -16.05 -2.07
C VAL A 36 -15.22 -17.04 -1.98
N ASP A 37 -14.96 -18.20 -1.40
CA ASP A 37 -15.93 -19.31 -1.34
C ASP A 37 -16.81 -19.26 -0.08
N ASP A 38 -16.43 -18.50 0.94
CA ASP A 38 -17.17 -18.37 2.19
C ASP A 38 -17.13 -16.94 2.71
N LYS A 39 -18.20 -16.19 2.48
CA LYS A 39 -18.29 -14.77 2.84
C LYS A 39 -18.41 -14.50 4.34
N ASP A 40 -18.66 -15.53 5.14
CA ASP A 40 -18.68 -15.43 6.60
C ASP A 40 -17.23 -15.36 7.16
N ILE A 41 -16.23 -15.72 6.33
CA ILE A 41 -14.83 -15.55 6.65
C ILE A 41 -14.37 -14.19 6.16
N ASP A 42 -14.48 -13.22 7.03
CA ASP A 42 -14.20 -11.80 6.80
C ASP A 42 -13.42 -11.25 7.99
N ALA A 43 -12.38 -10.47 7.71
CA ALA A 43 -11.64 -9.78 8.74
C ALA A 43 -11.13 -8.42 8.26
N THR A 44 -11.07 -7.48 9.19
CA THR A 44 -10.67 -6.11 8.92
C THR A 44 -9.55 -5.67 9.86
N ASN A 45 -8.49 -5.10 9.29
CA ASN A 45 -7.47 -4.33 9.99
C ASN A 45 -7.67 -2.85 9.66
N ALA A 46 -8.00 -2.02 10.66
CA ALA A 46 -8.21 -0.58 10.51
C ALA A 46 -7.05 0.28 11.06
N LYS A 47 -5.88 -0.35 11.31
CA LYS A 47 -4.68 0.28 11.90
C LYS A 47 -3.46 0.20 10.98
N ALA A 48 -3.65 -0.13 9.70
CA ALA A 48 -2.54 -0.19 8.77
C ALA A 48 -1.93 1.21 8.56
N VAL A 49 -0.61 1.24 8.51
CA VAL A 49 0.15 2.46 8.19
C VAL A 49 0.44 2.47 6.71
N SER A 50 0.15 3.59 6.05
CA SER A 50 0.47 3.77 4.63
C SER A 50 1.15 5.09 4.36
N ARG A 51 2.05 5.08 3.37
CA ARG A 51 2.77 6.25 2.86
C ARG A 51 2.69 6.26 1.34
N LEU A 52 2.25 7.38 0.79
CA LEU A 52 2.19 7.68 -0.63
C LEU A 52 3.07 8.90 -0.92
N GLU A 53 4.02 8.76 -1.81
CA GLU A 53 4.84 9.87 -2.31
C GLU A 53 4.27 10.40 -3.64
N ALA A 54 4.40 11.68 -3.91
CA ALA A 54 3.87 12.30 -5.14
C ALA A 54 4.48 11.71 -6.43
N ASN A 55 5.65 11.05 -6.34
CA ASN A 55 6.23 10.29 -7.45
C ASN A 55 5.59 8.90 -7.66
N GLY A 56 4.60 8.55 -6.83
CA GLY A 56 3.87 7.29 -6.89
C GLY A 56 4.44 6.16 -6.05
N LYS A 57 5.55 6.36 -5.31
CA LYS A 57 6.03 5.34 -4.38
C LYS A 57 5.00 5.13 -3.28
N LEU A 58 4.66 3.87 -3.03
CA LEU A 58 3.58 3.48 -2.13
C LEU A 58 4.06 2.36 -1.20
N SER A 59 3.77 2.51 0.09
CA SER A 59 4.03 1.46 1.07
C SER A 59 2.86 1.28 2.03
N PHE A 60 2.67 0.03 2.47
CA PHE A 60 1.76 -0.36 3.56
C PHE A 60 2.49 -1.26 4.54
N ILE A 61 2.19 -1.07 5.82
CA ILE A 61 2.62 -1.96 6.90
C ILE A 61 1.41 -2.18 7.81
N MET A 62 1.11 -3.44 8.13
CA MET A 62 0.05 -3.82 9.05
C MET A 62 0.54 -4.91 10.00
N LEU A 63 0.04 -4.92 11.22
CA LEU A 63 0.24 -6.03 12.14
C LEU A 63 -0.83 -7.09 11.89
N MET A 64 -0.42 -8.35 11.81
CA MET A 64 -1.37 -9.45 11.56
C MET A 64 -2.34 -9.62 12.73
N LYS A 65 -1.90 -9.36 13.95
CA LYS A 65 -2.75 -9.40 15.16
C LYS A 65 -3.83 -8.29 15.22
N ASP A 66 -3.71 -7.24 14.41
CA ASP A 66 -4.70 -6.16 14.34
C ASP A 66 -5.88 -6.47 13.39
N PHE A 67 -5.88 -7.63 12.73
CA PHE A 67 -7.07 -8.11 12.04
C PHE A 67 -8.13 -8.54 13.07
N SER A 68 -9.36 -8.10 12.88
CA SER A 68 -10.50 -8.41 13.75
C SER A 68 -11.52 -9.24 12.98
N PHE A 69 -11.93 -10.34 13.56
CA PHE A 69 -12.97 -11.23 13.08
C PHE A 69 -14.22 -11.05 13.97
N GLU A 70 -15.38 -11.44 13.44
CA GLU A 70 -16.61 -11.45 14.23
C GLU A 70 -16.58 -12.56 15.29
N MET A 71 -15.98 -13.72 14.98
CA MET A 71 -15.89 -14.86 15.89
C MET A 71 -14.48 -14.99 16.50
N ASP A 72 -14.40 -15.06 17.82
CA ASP A 72 -13.14 -15.23 18.57
C ASP A 72 -12.37 -16.50 18.16
N LEU A 73 -13.07 -17.58 17.84
CA LEU A 73 -12.44 -18.82 17.39
C LEU A 73 -11.71 -18.63 16.05
N MET A 74 -12.31 -17.91 15.10
CA MET A 74 -11.68 -17.58 13.82
C MET A 74 -10.48 -16.66 14.02
N GLN A 75 -10.58 -15.68 14.91
CA GLN A 75 -9.47 -14.82 15.32
C GLN A 75 -8.28 -15.66 15.81
N LYS A 76 -8.57 -16.65 16.66
CA LYS A 76 -7.53 -17.53 17.21
C LYS A 76 -6.88 -18.38 16.12
N HIS A 77 -7.66 -19.08 15.29
CA HIS A 77 -7.14 -19.90 14.20
C HIS A 77 -6.34 -19.08 13.20
N PHE A 78 -6.81 -17.86 12.86
CA PHE A 78 -6.07 -16.96 11.99
C PHE A 78 -4.67 -16.66 12.54
N ASN A 79 -4.58 -16.28 13.81
CA ASN A 79 -3.31 -15.90 14.43
C ASN A 79 -2.36 -17.09 14.63
N ASP A 80 -2.88 -18.22 15.09
CA ASP A 80 -2.05 -19.33 15.59
C ASP A 80 -1.68 -20.31 14.45
N GLU A 81 -2.62 -20.52 13.50
CA GLU A 81 -2.49 -21.62 12.55
C GLU A 81 -2.31 -21.15 11.09
N TYR A 82 -2.96 -20.02 10.70
CA TYR A 82 -2.92 -19.58 9.31
C TYR A 82 -1.78 -18.63 9.03
N VAL A 83 -1.68 -17.54 9.78
CA VAL A 83 -0.64 -16.53 9.55
C VAL A 83 0.53 -16.64 10.52
N GLU A 84 0.43 -17.49 11.55
CA GLU A 84 1.44 -17.65 12.61
C GLU A 84 1.94 -16.27 13.08
N SER A 85 1.00 -15.43 13.56
CA SER A 85 1.24 -13.99 13.79
C SER A 85 2.34 -13.69 14.81
N ASP A 86 2.70 -14.64 15.68
CA ASP A 86 3.85 -14.52 16.58
C ASP A 86 5.18 -14.65 15.83
N LYS A 87 5.23 -15.47 14.80
CA LYS A 87 6.42 -15.72 13.98
C LYS A 87 6.51 -14.74 12.80
N PHE A 88 5.37 -14.40 12.20
CA PHE A 88 5.24 -13.48 11.07
C PHE A 88 4.32 -12.30 11.42
N PRO A 89 4.76 -11.38 12.29
CA PRO A 89 3.86 -10.39 12.88
C PRO A 89 3.37 -9.31 11.92
N ARG A 90 3.94 -9.20 10.71
CA ARG A 90 3.67 -8.09 9.79
C ARG A 90 3.30 -8.55 8.40
N GLY A 91 2.29 -7.87 7.82
CA GLY A 91 2.09 -7.78 6.39
C GLY A 91 2.72 -6.49 5.87
N ILE A 92 3.48 -6.56 4.77
CA ILE A 92 4.21 -5.42 4.21
C ILE A 92 3.94 -5.37 2.70
N PHE A 93 3.66 -4.19 2.18
CA PHE A 93 3.64 -3.93 0.75
C PHE A 93 4.55 -2.75 0.44
N ASN A 94 5.43 -2.92 -0.56
CA ASN A 94 6.23 -1.85 -1.13
C ASN A 94 6.05 -1.87 -2.65
N GLY A 95 5.64 -0.73 -3.20
CA GLY A 95 5.31 -0.67 -4.62
C GLY A 95 5.35 0.74 -5.20
N GLN A 96 4.88 0.80 -6.42
CA GLN A 96 4.86 1.99 -7.26
C GLN A 96 3.52 2.08 -8.00
N ILE A 97 2.94 3.26 -8.05
CA ILE A 97 1.86 3.60 -8.97
C ILE A 97 2.52 3.91 -10.32
N THR A 98 2.36 3.02 -11.29
CA THR A 98 3.13 3.07 -12.55
C THR A 98 2.65 4.16 -13.51
N ASN A 99 1.42 4.61 -13.37
CA ASN A 99 0.82 5.70 -14.14
C ASN A 99 0.57 6.95 -13.31
N ILE A 100 1.45 7.26 -12.33
CA ILE A 100 1.28 8.41 -11.41
C ILE A 100 1.13 9.75 -12.13
N GLN A 101 1.68 9.89 -13.34
CA GLN A 101 1.57 11.09 -14.17
C GLN A 101 0.12 11.43 -14.53
N SER A 102 -0.79 10.45 -14.49
CA SER A 102 -2.22 10.69 -14.73
C SER A 102 -2.94 11.31 -13.51
N VAL A 103 -2.30 11.33 -12.34
CA VAL A 103 -2.88 11.84 -11.09
C VAL A 103 -2.50 13.29 -10.89
N ASN A 104 -3.48 14.18 -10.88
CA ASN A 104 -3.28 15.60 -10.56
C ASN A 104 -3.64 15.86 -9.10
N PHE A 105 -2.63 15.90 -8.22
CA PHE A 105 -2.82 16.13 -6.79
C PHE A 105 -3.33 17.56 -6.43
N ALA A 106 -3.30 18.51 -7.39
CA ALA A 106 -3.79 19.86 -7.18
C ALA A 106 -5.26 20.06 -7.62
N LYS A 107 -5.86 19.02 -8.26
CA LYS A 107 -7.22 19.11 -8.79
C LYS A 107 -8.09 17.99 -8.21
N ASP A 108 -9.21 18.36 -7.62
CA ASP A 108 -10.21 17.43 -7.15
C ASP A 108 -10.72 16.56 -8.31
N GLY A 109 -10.84 15.26 -8.07
CA GLY A 109 -11.23 14.30 -9.10
C GLY A 109 -10.92 12.85 -8.72
N SER A 110 -11.32 11.94 -9.60
CA SER A 110 -11.08 10.50 -9.47
C SER A 110 -10.12 10.05 -10.56
N TYR A 111 -9.04 9.39 -10.17
CA TYR A 111 -7.91 9.03 -11.02
C TYR A 111 -7.68 7.51 -10.97
N PRO A 112 -7.97 6.76 -12.04
CA PRO A 112 -7.60 5.35 -12.11
C PRO A 112 -6.09 5.19 -12.06
N ILE A 113 -5.64 4.22 -11.25
CA ILE A 113 -4.21 3.92 -11.07
C ILE A 113 -3.92 2.44 -11.30
N ILE A 114 -2.66 2.17 -11.65
CA ILE A 114 -2.09 0.83 -11.75
C ILE A 114 -0.98 0.74 -10.71
N VAL A 115 -1.14 -0.17 -9.75
CA VAL A 115 -0.17 -0.40 -8.68
C VAL A 115 0.60 -1.68 -8.96
N LYS A 116 1.94 -1.61 -8.90
CA LYS A 116 2.83 -2.77 -8.95
C LYS A 116 3.76 -2.76 -7.75
N GLY A 117 4.02 -3.90 -7.17
CA GLY A 117 4.93 -3.98 -6.03
C GLY A 117 5.10 -5.39 -5.52
N ASN A 118 5.78 -5.49 -4.37
CA ASN A 118 5.97 -6.74 -3.66
C ASN A 118 5.17 -6.73 -2.36
N MET A 119 4.39 -7.77 -2.16
CA MET A 119 3.65 -8.02 -0.93
C MET A 119 4.32 -9.15 -0.17
N GLN A 120 4.63 -8.91 1.10
CA GLN A 120 5.17 -9.89 2.03
C GLN A 120 4.11 -10.22 3.07
N VAL A 121 3.73 -11.48 3.14
CA VAL A 121 2.84 -12.05 4.16
C VAL A 121 3.38 -13.43 4.52
N HIS A 122 3.29 -13.83 5.78
CA HIS A 122 3.74 -15.14 6.27
C HIS A 122 5.22 -15.47 5.86
N GLY A 123 6.08 -14.42 5.85
CA GLY A 123 7.48 -14.56 5.43
C GLY A 123 7.73 -14.70 3.93
N VAL A 124 6.69 -14.82 3.11
CA VAL A 124 6.79 -15.02 1.65
C VAL A 124 6.57 -13.71 0.90
N ASN A 125 7.45 -13.41 -0.05
CA ASN A 125 7.34 -12.25 -0.95
C ASN A 125 6.71 -12.65 -2.28
N LYS A 126 5.70 -11.90 -2.73
CA LYS A 126 5.06 -12.05 -4.04
C LYS A 126 4.92 -10.72 -4.76
N ALA A 127 5.21 -10.73 -6.05
CA ALA A 127 4.91 -9.59 -6.92
C ALA A 127 3.39 -9.49 -7.13
N ILE A 128 2.84 -8.31 -6.90
CA ILE A 128 1.41 -8.00 -7.09
C ILE A 128 1.28 -6.87 -8.10
N GLN A 129 0.30 -7.01 -8.99
CA GLN A 129 -0.18 -5.93 -9.84
C GLN A 129 -1.70 -5.84 -9.69
N THR A 130 -2.21 -4.65 -9.43
CA THR A 130 -3.65 -4.41 -9.33
C THR A 130 -4.01 -3.04 -9.87
N ASN A 131 -5.28 -2.90 -10.23
CA ASN A 131 -5.89 -1.60 -10.51
C ASN A 131 -6.44 -1.02 -9.22
N GLY A 132 -6.47 0.31 -9.15
CA GLY A 132 -7.05 1.04 -8.04
C GLY A 132 -7.54 2.41 -8.48
N VAL A 133 -7.94 3.21 -7.52
CA VAL A 133 -8.38 4.59 -7.75
C VAL A 133 -7.79 5.49 -6.67
N ILE A 134 -7.30 6.67 -7.06
CA ILE A 134 -7.05 7.78 -6.14
C ILE A 134 -8.13 8.83 -6.36
N VAL A 135 -8.84 9.18 -5.30
CA VAL A 135 -9.75 10.34 -5.26
C VAL A 135 -9.03 11.48 -4.56
N ILE A 136 -8.90 12.61 -5.24
CA ILE A 136 -8.40 13.85 -4.65
C ILE A 136 -9.60 14.68 -4.23
N SER A 137 -9.62 15.10 -2.98
CA SER A 137 -10.62 16.02 -2.45
C SER A 137 -9.93 17.02 -1.52
N LYS A 138 -10.08 18.32 -1.81
CA LYS A 138 -9.45 19.43 -1.08
C LYS A 138 -7.92 19.23 -0.95
N GLY A 139 -7.29 18.70 -2.01
CA GLY A 139 -5.84 18.47 -2.07
C GLY A 139 -5.35 17.26 -1.26
N LEU A 140 -6.24 16.45 -0.69
CA LEU A 140 -5.92 15.23 0.05
C LEU A 140 -6.31 13.99 -0.75
N PRO A 141 -5.42 13.00 -0.89
CA PRO A 141 -5.71 11.76 -1.59
C PRO A 141 -6.41 10.74 -0.69
N LYS A 142 -7.33 10.00 -1.29
CA LYS A 142 -7.86 8.74 -0.77
C LYS A 142 -7.63 7.68 -1.83
N ALA A 143 -6.82 6.67 -1.52
CA ALA A 143 -6.55 5.55 -2.40
C ALA A 143 -7.41 4.33 -2.03
N SER A 144 -7.86 3.59 -3.04
CA SER A 144 -8.53 2.32 -2.87
C SER A 144 -8.14 1.33 -3.96
N ALA A 145 -8.11 0.05 -3.60
CA ALA A 145 -7.88 -1.05 -4.52
C ALA A 145 -8.63 -2.30 -4.04
N LYS A 146 -9.01 -3.16 -5.00
CA LYS A 146 -9.55 -4.49 -4.73
C LYS A 146 -8.87 -5.49 -5.66
N PHE A 147 -8.42 -6.62 -5.11
CA PHE A 147 -7.78 -7.70 -5.85
C PHE A 147 -7.88 -9.01 -5.09
N THR A 148 -7.72 -10.11 -5.79
CA THR A 148 -7.76 -11.46 -5.23
C THR A 148 -6.36 -12.03 -5.14
N VAL A 149 -6.06 -12.75 -4.06
CA VAL A 149 -4.82 -13.50 -3.88
C VAL A 149 -5.10 -14.95 -3.51
N SER A 150 -4.21 -15.86 -3.92
CA SER A 150 -4.22 -17.23 -3.45
C SER A 150 -3.42 -17.35 -2.16
N LEU A 151 -3.98 -17.96 -1.13
CA LEU A 151 -3.32 -18.18 0.16
C LEU A 151 -2.10 -19.09 0.02
N LYS A 152 -2.15 -20.06 -0.90
CA LYS A 152 -1.04 -20.97 -1.23
C LYS A 152 0.20 -20.21 -1.71
N ASP A 153 0.00 -19.10 -2.41
CA ASP A 153 1.11 -18.26 -2.89
C ASP A 153 1.94 -17.67 -1.77
N PHE A 154 1.38 -17.54 -0.58
CA PHE A 154 2.04 -17.05 0.62
C PHE A 154 2.43 -18.16 1.60
N GLY A 155 2.38 -19.44 1.16
CA GLY A 155 2.67 -20.56 2.04
C GLY A 155 1.65 -20.75 3.15
N ILE A 156 0.50 -20.07 3.06
CA ILE A 156 -0.62 -20.26 3.96
C ILE A 156 -1.43 -21.42 3.40
N GLY A 157 -1.32 -22.58 4.04
CA GLY A 157 -1.88 -23.84 3.54
C GLY A 157 -1.97 -24.90 4.62
N GLY A 158 -2.63 -26.00 4.32
CA GLY A 158 -2.77 -27.17 5.20
C GLY A 158 -4.13 -27.83 5.02
N VAL A 159 -4.35 -28.92 5.76
CA VAL A 159 -5.59 -29.70 5.70
C VAL A 159 -6.81 -28.83 6.07
N LEU A 160 -6.62 -27.90 6.99
CA LEU A 160 -7.69 -27.00 7.46
C LEU A 160 -8.09 -25.93 6.43
N ILE A 161 -7.15 -25.44 5.60
CA ILE A 161 -7.43 -24.43 4.58
C ILE A 161 -8.26 -24.97 3.42
N LYS A 162 -8.14 -26.25 3.09
CA LYS A 162 -9.04 -26.86 2.11
C LYS A 162 -10.52 -26.79 2.49
N MET A 163 -10.77 -26.52 3.79
CA MET A 163 -12.14 -26.33 4.33
C MET A 163 -12.55 -24.86 4.43
N VAL A 164 -11.60 -23.91 4.28
CA VAL A 164 -11.86 -22.50 4.58
C VAL A 164 -11.86 -21.62 3.33
N ALA A 165 -10.80 -21.59 2.56
CA ALA A 165 -10.73 -20.90 1.27
C ALA A 165 -9.37 -21.09 0.58
N ASP A 166 -9.34 -21.25 -0.73
CA ASP A 166 -8.10 -21.21 -1.53
C ASP A 166 -7.69 -19.77 -1.88
N GLN A 167 -8.65 -18.86 -1.95
CA GLN A 167 -8.47 -17.46 -2.38
C GLN A 167 -9.21 -16.49 -1.47
N VAL A 168 -8.64 -15.31 -1.32
CA VAL A 168 -9.26 -14.20 -0.61
C VAL A 168 -9.28 -12.93 -1.47
N ASP A 169 -10.39 -12.22 -1.43
CA ASP A 169 -10.48 -10.85 -1.94
C ASP A 169 -9.87 -9.90 -0.90
N ILE A 170 -8.96 -9.05 -1.33
CA ILE A 170 -8.37 -8.00 -0.51
C ILE A 170 -8.94 -6.65 -0.93
N GLU A 171 -9.50 -5.93 0.02
CA GLU A 171 -9.95 -4.55 -0.15
C GLU A 171 -9.07 -3.63 0.69
N VAL A 172 -8.51 -2.60 0.05
CA VAL A 172 -7.63 -1.63 0.70
C VAL A 172 -8.21 -0.23 0.54
N VAL A 173 -8.27 0.52 1.63
CA VAL A 173 -8.64 1.94 1.63
C VAL A 173 -7.67 2.72 2.51
N ALA A 174 -7.08 3.79 1.97
CA ALA A 174 -6.19 4.68 2.69
C ALA A 174 -6.60 6.14 2.47
N SER A 175 -7.02 6.81 3.52
CA SER A 175 -7.27 8.26 3.53
C SER A 175 -6.04 8.96 4.09
N TYR A 176 -5.40 9.78 3.27
CA TYR A 176 -4.12 10.40 3.62
C TYR A 176 -4.29 11.84 4.15
N GLN A 177 -3.27 12.24 4.89
CA GLN A 177 -3.09 13.59 5.42
C GLN A 177 -1.77 14.17 4.92
#